data_f47c1ef409659a547fc54e40326c2488
#
_entry.id   f47c1ef409659a547fc54e40326c2488
#
_cell.length_a   1.000
_cell.length_b   1.000
_cell.length_c   1.000
_cell.angle_alpha   90.00
_cell.angle_beta   90.00
_cell.angle_gamma   90.00
#
_symmetry.space_group_name_H-M   'P 1'
#
loop_
_entity.id
_entity.type
_entity.pdbx_description
1 polymer ?
#
loop_
_entity_poly.entity_id
_entity_poly.type
_entity_poly.pdbx_seq_one_letter_code
_entity_poly.pdbx_strand_id
1 'polypeptide(L)'
;MSKKEVRQAAAELTERLCEKDFLDRSGLSRKNVMMLMNKDHWEEQFAHIFPIKKRISCRAVYEICEEPLSLLGHEPEEGWMKFTYQYVCHILYPDAEFKKENAAFSAGAEFYLAVLQFVFDRERAVLPYKPMEDFAFLGDEEASSFECAAEYSRFKKFFAQEYIYEMMRLNAEVTPFRTLEHIAGVHYVAMTVARGLYAAGVPIDLTLTSGAAAGHDLGKFGCKPNERVPYLHYYYTNQWFNNHSMEYIGHIAANHSTWDLEPENLSVESLVLIYADFRVKQSRGDDGREITYISNLDEAFNVILSKLDNVDEVKLNRYRFVYSKLHDFEDY
;
A
#
# COMPACT_ATOMS: atom_id res chain seq x y z
N MET A 1 -9.16 -27.92 2.89
CA MET A 1 -9.71 -27.45 4.18
C MET A 1 -10.86 -28.36 4.60
N SER A 2 -10.98 -28.68 5.88
CA SER A 2 -12.10 -29.48 6.39
C SER A 2 -13.36 -28.59 6.50
N LYS A 3 -14.55 -29.21 6.51
CA LYS A 3 -15.82 -28.48 6.74
C LYS A 3 -15.82 -27.68 8.04
N LYS A 4 -15.07 -28.14 9.06
CA LYS A 4 -14.92 -27.43 10.34
C LYS A 4 -14.14 -26.12 10.17
N GLU A 5 -13.03 -26.15 9.44
CA GLU A 5 -12.20 -24.96 9.18
C GLU A 5 -12.93 -23.93 8.33
N VAL A 6 -13.71 -24.36 7.34
CA VAL A 6 -14.55 -23.47 6.52
C VAL A 6 -15.59 -22.74 7.39
N ARG A 7 -16.29 -23.47 8.27
CA ARG A 7 -17.25 -22.89 9.21
C ARG A 7 -16.63 -21.92 10.19
N GLN A 8 -15.43 -22.26 10.67
CA GLN A 8 -14.68 -21.38 11.56
C GLN A 8 -14.31 -20.08 10.84
N ALA A 9 -13.85 -20.14 9.59
CA ALA A 9 -13.53 -18.95 8.81
C ALA A 9 -14.74 -18.04 8.59
N ALA A 10 -15.91 -18.62 8.27
CA ALA A 10 -17.16 -17.86 8.13
C ALA A 10 -17.60 -17.21 9.46
N ALA A 11 -17.44 -17.91 10.57
CA ALA A 11 -17.75 -17.38 11.90
C ALA A 11 -16.81 -16.22 12.27
N GLU A 12 -15.50 -16.36 12.05
CA GLU A 12 -14.51 -15.31 12.31
C GLU A 12 -14.74 -14.05 11.47
N LEU A 13 -15.08 -14.20 10.19
CA LEU A 13 -15.46 -13.05 9.36
C LEU A 13 -16.72 -12.38 9.89
N THR A 14 -17.74 -13.17 10.27
CA THR A 14 -18.98 -12.64 10.85
C THR A 14 -18.71 -11.86 12.16
N GLU A 15 -17.82 -12.36 13.01
CA GLU A 15 -17.42 -11.67 14.24
C GLU A 15 -16.75 -10.32 13.93
N ARG A 16 -15.78 -10.29 13.01
CA ARG A 16 -15.12 -9.04 12.56
C ARG A 16 -16.11 -8.02 12.02
N LEU A 17 -17.05 -8.44 11.19
CA LEU A 17 -18.09 -7.56 10.63
C LEU A 17 -19.14 -7.12 11.69
N CYS A 18 -19.22 -7.77 12.83
CA CYS A 18 -20.05 -7.37 13.96
C CYS A 18 -19.33 -6.50 14.99
N GLU A 19 -18.03 -6.23 14.80
CA GLU A 19 -17.29 -5.31 15.67
C GLU A 19 -17.81 -3.89 15.52
N LYS A 20 -17.75 -3.15 16.64
CA LYS A 20 -18.29 -1.78 16.70
C LYS A 20 -17.65 -0.88 15.65
N ASP A 21 -16.33 -0.95 15.48
CA ASP A 21 -15.59 -0.09 14.55
C ASP A 21 -16.03 -0.31 13.09
N PHE A 22 -16.29 -1.56 12.69
CA PHE A 22 -16.82 -1.86 11.37
C PHE A 22 -18.26 -1.35 11.20
N LEU A 23 -19.13 -1.60 12.19
CA LEU A 23 -20.53 -1.16 12.13
C LEU A 23 -20.62 0.38 12.05
N ASP A 24 -19.80 1.08 12.81
CA ASP A 24 -19.76 2.55 12.82
C ASP A 24 -19.28 3.12 11.47
N ARG A 25 -18.25 2.51 10.83
CA ARG A 25 -17.74 2.94 9.53
C ARG A 25 -18.69 2.61 8.39
N SER A 26 -19.16 1.38 8.33
CA SER A 26 -20.04 0.91 7.25
C SER A 26 -21.46 1.46 7.33
N GLY A 27 -21.90 1.93 8.50
CA GLY A 27 -23.29 2.27 8.76
C GLY A 27 -24.25 1.06 8.75
N LEU A 28 -23.72 -0.16 8.71
CA LEU A 28 -24.52 -1.38 8.75
C LEU A 28 -24.96 -1.70 10.18
N SER A 29 -26.19 -2.18 10.33
CA SER A 29 -26.62 -2.77 11.58
C SER A 29 -26.13 -4.22 11.69
N ARG A 30 -26.04 -4.75 12.91
CA ARG A 30 -25.76 -6.17 13.14
C ARG A 30 -26.73 -7.09 12.39
N LYS A 31 -28.00 -6.67 12.26
CA LYS A 31 -29.00 -7.41 11.48
C LYS A 31 -28.65 -7.46 10.00
N ASN A 32 -28.18 -6.35 9.42
CA ASN A 32 -27.71 -6.32 8.04
C ASN A 32 -26.51 -7.25 7.85
N VAL A 33 -25.53 -7.21 8.75
CA VAL A 33 -24.36 -8.12 8.70
C VAL A 33 -24.80 -9.58 8.72
N MET A 34 -25.72 -9.96 9.64
CA MET A 34 -26.23 -11.36 9.69
C MET A 34 -26.97 -11.77 8.41
N MET A 35 -27.59 -10.84 7.70
CA MET A 35 -28.21 -11.10 6.40
C MET A 35 -27.16 -11.32 5.31
N LEU A 36 -26.10 -10.47 5.27
CA LEU A 36 -24.98 -10.60 4.31
C LEU A 36 -24.16 -11.87 4.55
N MET A 37 -24.08 -12.31 5.80
CA MET A 37 -23.32 -13.48 6.23
C MET A 37 -24.17 -14.76 6.25
N ASN A 38 -24.99 -14.95 5.20
CA ASN A 38 -25.73 -16.21 5.02
C ASN A 38 -24.78 -17.40 5.10
N LYS A 39 -25.04 -18.27 6.08
CA LYS A 39 -24.13 -19.37 6.41
C LYS A 39 -23.86 -20.32 5.25
N ASP A 40 -24.91 -20.72 4.54
CA ASP A 40 -24.79 -21.72 3.47
C ASP A 40 -23.97 -21.16 2.29
N HIS A 41 -24.21 -19.89 1.93
CA HIS A 41 -23.41 -19.18 0.93
C HIS A 41 -21.93 -19.15 1.30
N TRP A 42 -21.58 -18.66 2.51
CA TRP A 42 -20.18 -18.49 2.90
C TRP A 42 -19.46 -19.82 3.16
N GLU A 43 -20.14 -20.86 3.62
CA GLU A 43 -19.57 -22.21 3.71
C GLU A 43 -19.22 -22.74 2.31
N GLU A 44 -20.06 -22.53 1.31
CA GLU A 44 -19.79 -22.90 -0.07
C GLU A 44 -18.64 -22.10 -0.67
N GLN A 45 -18.70 -20.77 -0.62
CA GLN A 45 -17.69 -19.89 -1.21
C GLN A 45 -16.30 -20.09 -0.59
N PHE A 46 -16.23 -20.21 0.73
CA PHE A 46 -14.95 -20.47 1.39
C PHE A 46 -14.39 -21.88 1.14
N ALA A 47 -15.24 -22.86 0.86
CA ALA A 47 -14.77 -24.16 0.41
C ALA A 47 -14.10 -24.10 -0.98
N HIS A 48 -14.50 -23.16 -1.84
CA HIS A 48 -13.89 -22.94 -3.15
C HIS A 48 -12.59 -22.11 -3.07
N ILE A 49 -12.58 -21.03 -2.29
CA ILE A 49 -11.43 -20.12 -2.22
C ILE A 49 -10.28 -20.67 -1.34
N PHE A 50 -10.62 -21.45 -0.32
CA PHE A 50 -9.68 -22.14 0.55
C PHE A 50 -9.64 -23.66 0.22
N PRO A 51 -8.48 -24.36 0.19
CA PRO A 51 -7.14 -23.97 0.58
C PRO A 51 -6.44 -23.09 -0.45
N ILE A 52 -5.72 -22.07 0.06
CA ILE A 52 -4.99 -21.10 -0.75
C ILE A 52 -3.70 -21.73 -1.26
N LYS A 53 -3.54 -21.84 -2.59
CA LYS A 53 -2.34 -22.39 -3.25
C LYS A 53 -1.58 -21.36 -4.07
N LYS A 54 -2.20 -20.21 -4.36
CA LYS A 54 -1.66 -19.09 -5.14
C LYS A 54 -2.32 -17.80 -4.69
N ARG A 55 -1.76 -16.68 -5.08
CA ARG A 55 -2.34 -15.34 -4.84
C ARG A 55 -3.78 -15.32 -5.35
N ILE A 56 -4.67 -14.79 -4.52
CA ILE A 56 -6.10 -14.65 -4.82
C ILE A 56 -6.31 -13.24 -5.38
N SER A 57 -6.89 -13.12 -6.56
CA SER A 57 -7.21 -11.82 -7.15
C SER A 57 -8.36 -11.13 -6.40
N CYS A 58 -8.39 -9.79 -6.46
CA CYS A 58 -9.53 -9.02 -5.96
C CYS A 58 -10.82 -9.43 -6.70
N ARG A 59 -10.70 -9.75 -8.00
CA ARG A 59 -11.82 -10.28 -8.80
C ARG A 59 -12.40 -11.55 -8.20
N ALA A 60 -11.56 -12.53 -7.82
CA ALA A 60 -12.04 -13.77 -7.22
C ALA A 60 -12.73 -13.56 -5.87
N VAL A 61 -12.26 -12.56 -5.09
CA VAL A 61 -12.96 -12.18 -3.86
C VAL A 61 -14.26 -11.43 -4.16
N TYR A 62 -14.29 -10.60 -5.22
CA TYR A 62 -15.52 -9.95 -5.66
C TYR A 62 -16.60 -10.98 -6.03
N GLU A 63 -16.25 -12.00 -6.80
CA GLU A 63 -17.17 -13.06 -7.24
C GLU A 63 -17.90 -13.75 -6.07
N ILE A 64 -17.22 -13.97 -4.97
CA ILE A 64 -17.87 -14.52 -3.75
C ILE A 64 -18.72 -13.48 -2.97
N CYS A 65 -18.54 -12.19 -3.25
CA CYS A 65 -19.30 -11.10 -2.63
C CYS A 65 -20.49 -10.63 -3.49
N GLU A 66 -20.64 -11.07 -4.74
CA GLU A 66 -21.68 -10.56 -5.65
C GLU A 66 -23.10 -10.73 -5.08
N GLU A 67 -23.43 -11.92 -4.57
CA GLU A 67 -24.74 -12.17 -3.99
C GLU A 67 -24.98 -11.30 -2.72
N PRO A 68 -24.09 -11.28 -1.71
CA PRO A 68 -24.22 -10.38 -0.59
C PRO A 68 -24.33 -8.90 -0.97
N LEU A 69 -23.50 -8.41 -1.89
CA LEU A 69 -23.52 -7.02 -2.33
C LEU A 69 -24.85 -6.66 -3.01
N SER A 70 -25.46 -7.56 -3.76
CA SER A 70 -26.76 -7.36 -4.38
C SER A 70 -27.88 -7.07 -3.37
N LEU A 71 -27.74 -7.57 -2.14
CA LEU A 71 -28.70 -7.33 -1.05
C LEU A 71 -28.61 -5.90 -0.49
N LEU A 72 -27.52 -5.19 -0.75
CA LEU A 72 -27.32 -3.80 -0.28
C LEU A 72 -27.87 -2.76 -1.28
N GLY A 73 -28.23 -3.15 -2.50
CA GLY A 73 -28.80 -2.25 -3.49
C GLY A 73 -28.23 -2.40 -4.88
N HIS A 74 -28.31 -1.32 -5.65
CA HIS A 74 -27.80 -1.32 -7.03
C HIS A 74 -26.27 -1.31 -7.06
N GLU A 75 -25.68 -1.90 -8.08
CA GLU A 75 -24.25 -1.81 -8.34
C GLU A 75 -23.89 -0.38 -8.78
N PRO A 76 -22.74 0.16 -8.33
CA PRO A 76 -22.18 1.41 -8.88
C PRO A 76 -21.97 1.31 -10.39
N GLU A 77 -22.12 2.43 -11.13
CA GLU A 77 -22.02 2.47 -12.60
C GLU A 77 -20.67 1.93 -13.11
N GLU A 78 -19.59 2.23 -12.40
CA GLU A 78 -18.23 1.74 -12.72
C GLU A 78 -17.92 0.33 -12.21
N GLY A 79 -18.85 -0.33 -11.51
CA GLY A 79 -18.68 -1.62 -10.86
C GLY A 79 -18.04 -1.55 -9.49
N TRP A 80 -18.35 -2.51 -8.61
CA TRP A 80 -17.91 -2.53 -7.20
C TRP A 80 -16.40 -2.46 -7.00
N MET A 81 -15.61 -3.14 -7.81
CA MET A 81 -14.14 -3.15 -7.64
C MET A 81 -13.53 -1.76 -7.85
N LYS A 82 -13.92 -1.08 -8.93
CA LYS A 82 -13.40 0.26 -9.24
C LYS A 82 -13.93 1.29 -8.25
N PHE A 83 -15.22 1.21 -7.93
CA PHE A 83 -15.82 2.05 -6.90
C PHE A 83 -15.11 1.91 -5.55
N THR A 84 -14.88 0.66 -5.11
CA THR A 84 -14.19 0.40 -3.83
C THR A 84 -12.76 0.95 -3.81
N TYR A 85 -12.03 0.84 -4.92
CA TYR A 85 -10.73 1.49 -5.05
C TYR A 85 -10.83 3.02 -4.86
N GLN A 86 -11.77 3.68 -5.54
CA GLN A 86 -11.99 5.13 -5.41
C GLN A 86 -12.45 5.52 -4.00
N TYR A 87 -13.26 4.67 -3.36
CA TYR A 87 -13.72 4.86 -2.00
C TYR A 87 -12.56 4.86 -0.99
N VAL A 88 -11.57 3.96 -1.12
CA VAL A 88 -10.37 3.99 -0.26
C VAL A 88 -9.52 5.22 -0.55
N CYS A 89 -9.34 5.61 -1.81
CA CYS A 89 -8.68 6.89 -2.14
C CYS A 89 -9.37 8.07 -1.45
N HIS A 90 -10.71 8.05 -1.35
CA HIS A 90 -11.47 9.06 -0.60
C HIS A 90 -11.27 8.96 0.92
N ILE A 91 -11.09 7.76 1.49
CA ILE A 91 -10.75 7.62 2.92
C ILE A 91 -9.41 8.30 3.20
N LEU A 92 -8.40 8.04 2.37
CA LEU A 92 -7.05 8.61 2.52
C LEU A 92 -7.02 10.12 2.27
N TYR A 93 -7.79 10.60 1.29
CA TYR A 93 -7.84 11.99 0.83
C TYR A 93 -9.30 12.44 0.65
N PRO A 94 -9.96 12.85 1.74
CA PRO A 94 -11.38 13.14 1.72
C PRO A 94 -11.81 14.19 0.69
N ASP A 95 -12.78 13.84 -0.16
CA ASP A 95 -13.42 14.70 -1.14
C ASP A 95 -14.92 14.79 -0.83
N ALA A 96 -15.41 16.02 -0.61
CA ALA A 96 -16.78 16.26 -0.20
C ALA A 96 -17.79 15.93 -1.32
N GLU A 97 -17.41 16.13 -2.59
CA GLU A 97 -18.27 15.82 -3.75
C GLU A 97 -18.41 14.32 -3.91
N PHE A 98 -17.29 13.59 -3.89
CA PHE A 98 -17.29 12.12 -3.92
C PHE A 98 -18.18 11.54 -2.82
N LYS A 99 -18.02 12.02 -1.57
CA LYS A 99 -18.84 11.57 -0.45
C LYS A 99 -20.33 11.82 -0.68
N LYS A 100 -20.69 12.99 -1.18
CA LYS A 100 -22.10 13.37 -1.42
C LYS A 100 -22.76 12.49 -2.47
N GLU A 101 -22.05 12.23 -3.57
CA GLU A 101 -22.57 11.47 -4.71
C GLU A 101 -22.67 9.97 -4.41
N ASN A 102 -21.77 9.46 -3.59
CA ASN A 102 -21.54 8.02 -3.41
C ASN A 102 -21.90 7.48 -2.02
N ALA A 103 -22.56 8.27 -1.17
CA ALA A 103 -22.89 7.87 0.20
C ALA A 103 -23.71 6.56 0.29
N ALA A 104 -24.52 6.26 -0.72
CA ALA A 104 -25.35 5.04 -0.75
C ALA A 104 -24.55 3.75 -0.93
N PHE A 105 -23.34 3.85 -1.49
CA PHE A 105 -22.49 2.68 -1.82
C PHE A 105 -21.42 2.39 -0.75
N SER A 106 -21.22 3.29 0.22
CA SER A 106 -20.14 3.16 1.21
C SER A 106 -20.23 1.87 2.02
N ALA A 107 -21.42 1.43 2.38
CA ALA A 107 -21.64 0.18 3.11
C ALA A 107 -21.17 -1.05 2.33
N GLY A 108 -21.42 -1.09 1.01
CA GLY A 108 -20.96 -2.16 0.14
C GLY A 108 -19.44 -2.18 -0.04
N ALA A 109 -18.85 -0.98 -0.19
CA ALA A 109 -17.39 -0.85 -0.28
C ALA A 109 -16.70 -1.32 1.01
N GLU A 110 -17.19 -0.89 2.19
CA GLU A 110 -16.67 -1.34 3.50
C GLU A 110 -16.81 -2.84 3.67
N PHE A 111 -17.95 -3.41 3.28
CA PHE A 111 -18.16 -4.85 3.34
C PHE A 111 -17.16 -5.61 2.46
N TYR A 112 -17.02 -5.20 1.20
CA TYR A 112 -16.09 -5.83 0.27
C TYR A 112 -14.63 -5.71 0.72
N LEU A 113 -14.22 -4.54 1.24
CA LEU A 113 -12.89 -4.30 1.80
C LEU A 113 -12.60 -5.21 3.00
N ALA A 114 -13.55 -5.37 3.89
CA ALA A 114 -13.39 -6.26 5.05
C ALA A 114 -13.22 -7.73 4.62
N VAL A 115 -13.94 -8.17 3.58
CA VAL A 115 -13.76 -9.51 3.01
C VAL A 115 -12.40 -9.64 2.31
N LEU A 116 -11.98 -8.64 1.53
CA LEU A 116 -10.65 -8.60 0.92
C LEU A 116 -9.56 -8.74 1.97
N GLN A 117 -9.61 -7.91 3.01
CA GLN A 117 -8.64 -7.94 4.11
C GLN A 117 -8.59 -9.32 4.77
N PHE A 118 -9.75 -9.88 5.09
CA PHE A 118 -9.86 -11.18 5.71
C PHE A 118 -9.25 -12.31 4.86
N VAL A 119 -9.48 -12.28 3.55
CA VAL A 119 -8.92 -13.28 2.62
C VAL A 119 -7.42 -13.08 2.45
N PHE A 120 -6.95 -11.83 2.30
CA PHE A 120 -5.53 -11.52 2.12
C PHE A 120 -4.70 -11.75 3.38
N ASP A 121 -5.26 -11.57 4.59
CA ASP A 121 -4.60 -11.96 5.84
C ASP A 121 -4.30 -13.46 5.85
N ARG A 122 -5.25 -14.28 5.43
CA ARG A 122 -5.07 -15.73 5.33
C ARG A 122 -4.11 -16.13 4.21
N GLU A 123 -4.17 -15.42 3.10
CA GLU A 123 -3.24 -15.63 1.99
C GLU A 123 -1.80 -15.43 2.44
N ARG A 124 -1.50 -14.30 3.10
CA ARG A 124 -0.16 -13.98 3.61
C ARG A 124 0.32 -14.95 4.68
N ALA A 125 -0.61 -15.53 5.47
CA ALA A 125 -0.27 -16.50 6.50
C ALA A 125 0.21 -17.87 5.95
N VAL A 126 -0.16 -18.22 4.71
CA VAL A 126 0.11 -19.56 4.14
C VAL A 126 1.00 -19.54 2.91
N LEU A 127 1.10 -18.42 2.19
CA LEU A 127 1.96 -18.31 1.03
C LEU A 127 3.35 -17.77 1.40
N PRO A 128 4.39 -18.18 0.66
CA PRO A 128 5.72 -17.61 0.84
C PRO A 128 5.74 -16.10 0.63
N TYR A 129 6.50 -15.40 1.47
CA TYR A 129 6.77 -13.98 1.31
C TYR A 129 7.38 -13.66 -0.06
N LYS A 130 6.86 -12.60 -0.69
CA LYS A 130 7.33 -12.11 -1.97
C LYS A 130 7.75 -10.64 -1.84
N PRO A 131 9.05 -10.32 -1.93
CA PRO A 131 9.57 -8.98 -1.67
C PRO A 131 8.92 -7.85 -2.47
N MET A 132 8.49 -8.12 -3.70
CA MET A 132 7.88 -7.11 -4.59
C MET A 132 6.33 -7.04 -4.46
N GLU A 133 5.74 -7.87 -3.62
CA GLU A 133 4.28 -7.95 -3.48
C GLU A 133 3.80 -7.83 -2.02
N ASP A 134 4.72 -7.91 -1.06
CA ASP A 134 4.40 -7.96 0.37
C ASP A 134 5.28 -7.01 1.19
N PHE A 135 4.79 -6.61 2.36
CA PHE A 135 5.55 -5.82 3.34
C PHE A 135 5.99 -6.70 4.50
N ALA A 136 7.31 -6.74 4.76
CA ALA A 136 7.89 -7.37 5.94
C ALA A 136 8.00 -6.34 7.09
N PHE A 137 6.88 -5.96 7.67
CA PHE A 137 6.87 -5.04 8.81
C PHE A 137 7.55 -5.65 10.04
N LEU A 138 8.24 -4.78 10.83
CA LEU A 138 8.83 -5.20 12.09
C LEU A 138 7.74 -5.63 13.07
N GLY A 139 8.03 -6.72 13.80
CA GLY A 139 7.22 -7.14 14.95
C GLY A 139 7.25 -6.09 16.09
N ASP A 140 6.27 -6.12 16.97
CA ASP A 140 6.15 -5.12 18.04
C ASP A 140 7.35 -5.17 19.02
N GLU A 141 7.86 -6.36 19.31
CA GLU A 141 9.05 -6.55 20.17
C GLU A 141 10.29 -5.95 19.53
N GLU A 142 10.56 -6.22 18.25
CA GLU A 142 11.68 -5.66 17.51
C GLU A 142 11.56 -4.13 17.40
N ALA A 143 10.37 -3.65 17.03
CA ALA A 143 10.08 -2.23 16.87
C ALA A 143 10.28 -1.44 18.16
N SER A 144 9.97 -2.00 19.32
CA SER A 144 10.06 -1.33 20.63
C SER A 144 11.46 -0.86 21.02
N SER A 145 12.51 -1.37 20.37
CA SER A 145 13.90 -0.97 20.61
C SER A 145 14.31 0.33 19.91
N PHE A 146 13.47 0.91 19.05
CA PHE A 146 13.75 2.10 18.25
C PHE A 146 12.99 3.34 18.77
N GLU A 147 13.54 4.51 18.52
CA GLU A 147 12.97 5.77 19.00
C GLU A 147 11.61 6.08 18.38
N CYS A 148 11.42 5.76 17.09
CA CYS A 148 10.18 6.03 16.36
C CYS A 148 9.10 4.93 16.52
N ALA A 149 9.28 3.98 17.44
CA ALA A 149 8.39 2.83 17.63
C ALA A 149 6.90 3.19 17.82
N ALA A 150 6.61 4.25 18.57
CA ALA A 150 5.23 4.69 18.82
C ALA A 150 4.54 5.21 17.55
N GLU A 151 5.25 5.98 16.74
CA GLU A 151 4.76 6.50 15.47
C GLU A 151 4.59 5.37 14.45
N TYR A 152 5.55 4.44 14.41
CA TYR A 152 5.50 3.25 13.58
C TYR A 152 4.32 2.32 13.94
N SER A 153 4.01 2.17 15.22
CA SER A 153 2.83 1.41 15.65
C SER A 153 1.54 2.05 15.14
N ARG A 154 1.44 3.41 15.19
CA ARG A 154 0.33 4.14 14.57
C ARG A 154 0.28 3.91 13.06
N PHE A 155 1.42 3.97 12.38
CA PHE A 155 1.50 3.71 10.94
C PHE A 155 0.93 2.33 10.59
N LYS A 156 1.40 1.26 11.24
CA LYS A 156 0.88 -0.11 11.01
C LYS A 156 -0.64 -0.20 11.25
N LYS A 157 -1.12 0.47 12.28
CA LYS A 157 -2.55 0.52 12.61
C LYS A 157 -3.35 1.18 11.50
N PHE A 158 -2.99 2.38 11.05
CA PHE A 158 -3.70 3.09 9.99
C PHE A 158 -3.53 2.41 8.63
N PHE A 159 -2.35 1.85 8.35
CA PHE A 159 -2.12 1.06 7.15
C PHE A 159 -3.12 -0.09 7.00
N ALA A 160 -3.46 -0.76 8.11
CA ALA A 160 -4.49 -1.81 8.14
C ALA A 160 -5.91 -1.25 8.18
N GLN A 161 -6.19 -0.24 9.00
CA GLN A 161 -7.54 0.29 9.20
C GLN A 161 -8.09 1.07 8.01
N GLU A 162 -7.22 1.73 7.24
CA GLU A 162 -7.58 2.47 6.03
C GLU A 162 -7.42 1.63 4.76
N TYR A 163 -7.28 0.31 4.89
CA TYR A 163 -7.24 -0.65 3.78
C TYR A 163 -6.17 -0.34 2.71
N ILE A 164 -5.01 0.18 3.12
CA ILE A 164 -3.97 0.64 2.19
C ILE A 164 -3.44 -0.51 1.33
N TYR A 165 -3.22 -1.69 1.94
CA TYR A 165 -2.78 -2.87 1.18
C TYR A 165 -3.84 -3.35 0.19
N GLU A 166 -5.10 -3.41 0.62
CA GLU A 166 -6.24 -3.83 -0.19
C GLU A 166 -6.46 -2.87 -1.37
N MET A 167 -6.32 -1.56 -1.12
CA MET A 167 -6.36 -0.54 -2.17
C MET A 167 -5.28 -0.74 -3.22
N MET A 168 -4.02 -1.01 -2.80
CA MET A 168 -2.93 -1.25 -3.73
C MET A 168 -3.16 -2.52 -4.56
N ARG A 169 -3.77 -3.56 -3.98
CA ARG A 169 -4.17 -4.77 -4.69
C ARG A 169 -5.28 -4.47 -5.71
N LEU A 170 -6.31 -3.70 -5.31
CA LEU A 170 -7.37 -3.23 -6.21
C LEU A 170 -6.80 -2.36 -7.34
N ASN A 171 -5.90 -1.41 -7.02
CA ASN A 171 -5.24 -0.55 -8.00
C ASN A 171 -4.66 -1.37 -9.16
N ALA A 172 -3.93 -2.45 -8.85
CA ALA A 172 -3.31 -3.31 -9.85
C ALA A 172 -4.31 -4.05 -10.77
N GLU A 173 -5.58 -4.19 -10.36
CA GLU A 173 -6.61 -4.89 -11.13
C GLU A 173 -7.59 -3.93 -11.87
N VAL A 174 -7.76 -2.70 -11.37
CA VAL A 174 -8.72 -1.74 -11.95
C VAL A 174 -8.06 -0.58 -12.70
N THR A 175 -6.73 -0.46 -12.61
CA THR A 175 -5.92 0.52 -13.33
C THR A 175 -4.76 -0.16 -14.08
N PRO A 176 -4.10 0.53 -15.03
CA PRO A 176 -2.89 0.00 -15.66
C PRO A 176 -1.64 0.05 -14.76
N PHE A 177 -1.72 0.63 -13.57
CA PHE A 177 -0.57 0.87 -12.70
C PHE A 177 -0.35 -0.25 -11.68
N ARG A 178 0.90 -0.53 -11.35
CA ARG A 178 1.34 -1.55 -10.39
C ARG A 178 1.98 -0.93 -9.15
N THR A 179 1.22 -0.10 -8.44
CA THR A 179 1.74 0.69 -7.31
C THR A 179 2.20 -0.19 -6.15
N LEU A 180 1.49 -1.29 -5.86
CA LEU A 180 1.90 -2.23 -4.80
C LEU A 180 3.32 -2.77 -5.02
N GLU A 181 3.60 -3.28 -6.22
CA GLU A 181 4.88 -3.90 -6.54
C GLU A 181 6.03 -2.89 -6.42
N HIS A 182 5.79 -1.62 -6.79
CA HIS A 182 6.77 -0.56 -6.61
C HIS A 182 7.01 -0.27 -5.12
N ILE A 183 5.96 0.04 -4.35
CA ILE A 183 6.10 0.43 -2.94
C ILE A 183 6.66 -0.73 -2.10
N ALA A 184 6.18 -1.96 -2.31
CA ALA A 184 6.71 -3.14 -1.63
C ALA A 184 8.17 -3.42 -2.01
N GLY A 185 8.53 -3.22 -3.27
CA GLY A 185 9.91 -3.33 -3.74
C GLY A 185 10.83 -2.32 -3.08
N VAL A 186 10.42 -1.04 -3.00
CA VAL A 186 11.16 0.01 -2.29
C VAL A 186 11.31 -0.33 -0.81
N HIS A 187 10.24 -0.78 -0.16
CA HIS A 187 10.30 -1.22 1.22
C HIS A 187 11.29 -2.39 1.41
N TYR A 188 11.28 -3.37 0.51
CA TYR A 188 12.21 -4.51 0.56
C TYR A 188 13.67 -4.07 0.43
N VAL A 189 13.99 -3.23 -0.54
CA VAL A 189 15.37 -2.72 -0.74
C VAL A 189 15.78 -1.87 0.45
N ALA A 190 14.95 -0.93 0.89
CA ALA A 190 15.23 -0.06 2.01
C ALA A 190 15.51 -0.85 3.31
N MET A 191 14.66 -1.83 3.63
CA MET A 191 14.84 -2.65 4.82
C MET A 191 16.04 -3.59 4.73
N THR A 192 16.38 -4.08 3.54
CA THR A 192 17.59 -4.91 3.33
C THR A 192 18.85 -4.09 3.63
N VAL A 193 18.94 -2.87 3.08
CA VAL A 193 20.06 -1.96 3.31
C VAL A 193 20.10 -1.49 4.76
N ALA A 194 18.97 -1.03 5.30
CA ALA A 194 18.90 -0.54 6.67
C ALA A 194 19.30 -1.58 7.71
N ARG A 195 18.87 -2.83 7.57
CA ARG A 195 19.29 -3.93 8.45
C ARG A 195 20.79 -4.23 8.34
N GLY A 196 21.36 -4.13 7.15
CA GLY A 196 22.80 -4.26 6.93
C GLY A 196 23.59 -3.15 7.64
N LEU A 197 23.19 -1.90 7.48
CA LEU A 197 23.79 -0.75 8.15
C LEU A 197 23.65 -0.83 9.68
N TYR A 198 22.49 -1.19 10.19
CA TYR A 198 22.26 -1.40 11.63
C TYR A 198 23.18 -2.49 12.21
N ALA A 199 23.29 -3.61 11.50
CA ALA A 199 24.19 -4.71 11.90
C ALA A 199 25.68 -4.29 11.85
N ALA A 200 26.05 -3.37 10.98
CA ALA A 200 27.39 -2.76 10.91
C ALA A 200 27.63 -1.67 11.98
N GLY A 201 26.63 -1.35 12.81
CA GLY A 201 26.74 -0.36 13.89
C GLY A 201 26.44 1.08 13.47
N VAL A 202 25.89 1.29 12.27
CA VAL A 202 25.41 2.63 11.85
C VAL A 202 24.14 2.95 12.64
N PRO A 203 24.03 4.16 13.25
CA PRO A 203 22.83 4.57 13.95
C PRO A 203 21.71 4.86 12.93
N ILE A 204 20.80 3.90 12.79
CA ILE A 204 19.62 4.01 11.90
C ILE A 204 18.40 3.46 12.64
N ASP A 205 17.27 4.16 12.53
CA ASP A 205 15.98 3.72 13.05
C ASP A 205 15.23 2.88 12.01
N LEU A 206 15.15 1.56 12.25
CA LEU A 206 14.47 0.64 11.35
C LEU A 206 12.97 0.87 11.28
N THR A 207 12.35 1.39 12.34
CA THR A 207 10.91 1.69 12.36
C THR A 207 10.59 2.90 11.51
N LEU A 208 11.43 3.94 11.57
CA LEU A 208 11.34 5.13 10.74
C LEU A 208 11.54 4.79 9.25
N THR A 209 12.58 4.00 8.94
CA THR A 209 12.86 3.53 7.57
C THR A 209 11.71 2.70 7.01
N SER A 210 11.19 1.74 7.79
CA SER A 210 10.12 0.85 7.36
C SER A 210 8.81 1.59 7.09
N GLY A 211 8.39 2.48 8.00
CA GLY A 211 7.18 3.27 7.84
C GLY A 211 7.27 4.21 6.65
N ALA A 212 8.40 4.91 6.51
CA ALA A 212 8.62 5.82 5.41
C ALA A 212 8.64 5.10 4.05
N ALA A 213 9.36 3.98 3.95
CA ALA A 213 9.43 3.23 2.69
C ALA A 213 8.08 2.63 2.28
N ALA A 214 7.28 2.14 3.25
CA ALA A 214 5.94 1.60 2.96
C ALA A 214 4.89 2.68 2.62
N GLY A 215 5.15 3.94 2.98
CA GLY A 215 4.21 5.05 2.79
C GLY A 215 4.65 6.15 1.83
N HIS A 216 5.86 6.08 1.24
CA HIS A 216 6.46 7.19 0.49
C HIS A 216 5.61 7.68 -0.70
N ASP A 217 4.89 6.79 -1.31
CA ASP A 217 4.09 7.04 -2.51
C ASP A 217 2.56 7.11 -2.26
N LEU A 218 2.11 7.11 -1.01
CA LEU A 218 0.68 7.20 -0.68
C LEU A 218 0.02 8.43 -1.30
N GLY A 219 0.74 9.53 -1.45
CA GLY A 219 0.24 10.74 -2.08
C GLY A 219 -0.15 10.60 -3.54
N LYS A 220 0.31 9.56 -4.25
CA LYS A 220 -0.15 9.27 -5.62
C LYS A 220 -1.66 9.01 -5.68
N PHE A 221 -2.22 8.43 -4.64
CA PHE A 221 -3.66 8.16 -4.52
C PHE A 221 -4.51 9.40 -4.18
N GLY A 222 -3.86 10.50 -3.73
CA GLY A 222 -4.50 11.80 -3.51
C GLY A 222 -4.55 12.69 -4.75
N CYS A 223 -3.74 12.41 -5.76
CA CYS A 223 -3.66 13.22 -6.96
C CYS A 223 -4.95 13.11 -7.80
N LYS A 224 -5.53 14.26 -8.14
CA LYS A 224 -6.75 14.36 -8.97
C LYS A 224 -6.42 14.23 -10.46
N PRO A 225 -7.41 13.89 -11.30
CA PRO A 225 -7.26 13.96 -12.76
C PRO A 225 -6.71 15.34 -13.18
N ASN A 226 -5.72 15.37 -14.07
CA ASN A 226 -5.03 16.56 -14.57
C ASN A 226 -4.04 17.24 -13.60
N GLU A 227 -3.87 16.76 -12.39
CA GLU A 227 -2.77 17.20 -11.51
C GLU A 227 -1.43 16.60 -11.94
N ARG A 228 -0.35 17.35 -11.65
CA ARG A 228 1.02 16.88 -11.95
C ARG A 228 1.51 15.95 -10.84
N VAL A 229 1.17 14.67 -10.95
CA VAL A 229 1.54 13.62 -9.98
C VAL A 229 3.01 13.67 -9.55
N PRO A 230 4.02 13.87 -10.46
CA PRO A 230 5.43 13.92 -10.06
C PRO A 230 5.79 15.01 -9.07
N TYR A 231 4.92 16.00 -8.86
CA TYR A 231 5.19 17.12 -7.95
C TYR A 231 4.25 17.14 -6.76
N LEU A 232 2.99 16.73 -6.94
CA LEU A 232 1.96 16.87 -5.91
C LEU A 232 1.88 15.67 -4.97
N HIS A 233 2.33 14.49 -5.38
CA HIS A 233 2.27 13.31 -4.53
C HIS A 233 3.08 13.48 -3.23
N TYR A 234 4.17 14.25 -3.24
CA TYR A 234 4.93 14.58 -2.00
C TYR A 234 4.08 15.37 -1.01
N TYR A 235 3.33 16.36 -1.52
CA TYR A 235 2.43 17.15 -0.70
C TYR A 235 1.35 16.29 -0.08
N TYR A 236 0.69 15.45 -0.86
CA TYR A 236 -0.36 14.55 -0.36
C TYR A 236 0.20 13.49 0.58
N THR A 237 1.39 12.93 0.31
CA THR A 237 2.08 12.03 1.24
C THR A 237 2.29 12.72 2.60
N ASN A 238 2.90 13.90 2.61
CA ASN A 238 3.12 14.66 3.84
C ASN A 238 1.82 15.02 4.56
N GLN A 239 0.77 15.39 3.82
CA GLN A 239 -0.56 15.69 4.37
C GLN A 239 -1.16 14.49 5.09
N TRP A 240 -1.11 13.30 4.48
CA TRP A 240 -1.64 12.09 5.10
C TRP A 240 -0.93 11.77 6.41
N PHE A 241 0.39 11.78 6.43
CA PHE A 241 1.16 11.51 7.64
C PHE A 241 0.90 12.53 8.75
N ASN A 242 0.86 13.82 8.42
CA ASN A 242 0.57 14.88 9.39
C ASN A 242 -0.84 14.76 9.98
N ASN A 243 -1.83 14.44 9.16
CA ASN A 243 -3.22 14.24 9.61
C ASN A 243 -3.35 13.06 10.59
N HIS A 244 -2.38 12.14 10.57
CA HIS A 244 -2.36 10.97 11.45
C HIS A 244 -1.33 11.07 12.58
N SER A 245 -0.76 12.26 12.82
CA SER A 245 0.28 12.52 13.84
C SER A 245 1.49 11.59 13.69
N MET A 246 2.03 11.54 12.48
CA MET A 246 3.19 10.73 12.09
C MET A 246 4.22 11.59 11.35
N GLU A 247 4.63 12.69 11.99
CA GLU A 247 5.45 13.74 11.37
C GLU A 247 6.87 13.26 11.03
N TYR A 248 7.50 12.43 11.87
CA TYR A 248 8.87 11.94 11.61
C TYR A 248 8.89 10.98 10.42
N ILE A 249 8.01 9.98 10.40
CA ILE A 249 7.88 9.07 9.25
C ILE A 249 7.49 9.86 8.00
N GLY A 250 6.53 10.78 8.13
CA GLY A 250 6.04 11.61 7.03
C GLY A 250 7.12 12.50 6.42
N HIS A 251 8.01 13.05 7.25
CA HIS A 251 9.14 13.86 6.77
C HIS A 251 10.07 13.04 5.85
N ILE A 252 10.46 11.84 6.28
CA ILE A 252 11.30 10.95 5.46
C ILE A 252 10.54 10.52 4.20
N ALA A 253 9.30 10.08 4.34
CA ALA A 253 8.47 9.62 3.24
C ALA A 253 8.27 10.71 2.17
N ALA A 254 7.96 11.95 2.56
CA ALA A 254 7.75 13.06 1.63
C ALA A 254 9.02 13.50 0.91
N ASN A 255 10.20 13.25 1.48
CA ASN A 255 11.48 13.69 0.94
C ASN A 255 12.18 12.63 0.07
N HIS A 256 11.54 11.53 -0.28
CA HIS A 256 12.16 10.42 -1.01
C HIS A 256 12.71 10.79 -2.41
N SER A 257 12.32 11.91 -2.97
CA SER A 257 12.84 12.42 -4.25
C SER A 257 13.50 13.78 -4.13
N THR A 258 13.93 14.19 -2.95
CA THR A 258 14.69 15.44 -2.81
C THR A 258 16.05 15.26 -3.44
N TRP A 259 16.26 15.97 -4.54
CA TRP A 259 17.46 15.91 -5.37
C TRP A 259 18.60 16.80 -4.87
N ASP A 260 18.40 17.47 -3.75
CA ASP A 260 19.44 18.24 -3.05
C ASP A 260 20.01 17.35 -1.95
N LEU A 261 20.85 16.39 -2.34
CA LEU A 261 21.56 15.50 -1.41
C LEU A 261 22.68 16.26 -0.68
N GLU A 262 22.30 17.29 0.07
CA GLU A 262 23.23 17.94 0.98
C GLU A 262 23.33 17.09 2.26
N PRO A 263 24.49 16.46 2.55
CA PRO A 263 24.64 15.51 3.66
C PRO A 263 24.21 16.05 5.02
N GLU A 264 24.31 17.38 5.21
CA GLU A 264 23.93 18.04 6.47
C GLU A 264 22.41 18.01 6.73
N ASN A 265 21.61 17.79 5.68
CA ASN A 265 20.15 17.82 5.76
C ASN A 265 19.51 16.43 5.58
N LEU A 266 20.32 15.40 5.37
CA LEU A 266 19.85 14.05 5.14
C LEU A 266 20.15 13.15 6.35
N SER A 267 19.10 12.52 6.89
CA SER A 267 19.30 11.38 7.78
C SER A 267 19.71 10.14 6.98
N VAL A 268 20.24 9.15 7.68
CA VAL A 268 20.59 7.85 7.06
C VAL A 268 19.35 7.20 6.48
N GLU A 269 18.21 7.31 7.16
CA GLU A 269 16.92 6.77 6.72
C GLU A 269 16.46 7.43 5.40
N SER A 270 16.62 8.75 5.28
CA SER A 270 16.30 9.47 4.02
C SER A 270 17.18 8.98 2.87
N LEU A 271 18.47 8.83 3.11
CA LEU A 271 19.41 8.36 2.09
C LEU A 271 19.09 6.92 1.65
N VAL A 272 18.78 6.04 2.62
CA VAL A 272 18.36 4.66 2.33
C VAL A 272 17.08 4.63 1.50
N LEU A 273 16.10 5.46 1.84
CA LEU A 273 14.84 5.52 1.10
C LEU A 273 15.04 6.04 -0.34
N ILE A 274 15.79 7.14 -0.50
CA ILE A 274 16.11 7.69 -1.82
C ILE A 274 16.84 6.66 -2.68
N TYR A 275 17.84 5.98 -2.11
CA TYR A 275 18.55 4.89 -2.80
C TYR A 275 17.61 3.76 -3.21
N ALA A 276 16.73 3.32 -2.31
CA ALA A 276 15.80 2.23 -2.58
C ALA A 276 14.80 2.58 -3.70
N ASP A 277 14.20 3.78 -3.65
CA ASP A 277 13.29 4.26 -4.70
C ASP A 277 14.02 4.42 -6.04
N PHE A 278 15.28 4.88 -6.00
CA PHE A 278 16.10 4.98 -7.20
C PHE A 278 16.40 3.61 -7.84
N ARG A 279 16.49 2.53 -7.05
CA ARG A 279 16.79 1.17 -7.52
C ARG A 279 15.57 0.42 -8.04
N VAL A 280 14.37 0.74 -7.56
CA VAL A 280 13.14 0.05 -7.98
C VAL A 280 12.52 0.74 -9.19
N LYS A 281 12.48 0.04 -10.32
CA LYS A 281 12.01 0.58 -11.60
C LYS A 281 10.86 -0.26 -12.15
N GLN A 282 10.10 0.37 -13.04
CA GLN A 282 9.02 -0.26 -13.77
C GLN A 282 9.25 -0.12 -15.27
N SER A 283 9.04 -1.20 -15.98
CA SER A 283 9.02 -1.24 -17.45
C SER A 283 7.73 -1.86 -17.95
N ARG A 284 7.32 -1.57 -19.18
CA ARG A 284 6.22 -2.27 -19.82
C ARG A 284 6.76 -3.49 -20.53
N GLY A 285 6.21 -4.66 -20.21
CA GLY A 285 6.44 -5.89 -20.96
C GLY A 285 5.77 -5.85 -22.34
N ASP A 286 6.10 -6.81 -23.20
CA ASP A 286 5.55 -6.93 -24.55
C ASP A 286 4.03 -7.11 -24.56
N ASP A 287 3.46 -7.62 -23.47
CA ASP A 287 2.01 -7.79 -23.25
C ASP A 287 1.32 -6.51 -22.72
N GLY A 288 2.05 -5.39 -22.61
CA GLY A 288 1.57 -4.09 -22.13
C GLY A 288 1.42 -3.99 -20.62
N ARG A 289 1.74 -5.05 -19.86
CA ARG A 289 1.71 -5.02 -18.39
C ARG A 289 2.97 -4.37 -17.84
N GLU A 290 2.83 -3.65 -16.74
CA GLU A 290 3.98 -3.17 -15.99
C GLU A 290 4.67 -4.33 -15.27
N ILE A 291 5.99 -4.33 -15.31
CA ILE A 291 6.88 -5.24 -14.59
C ILE A 291 7.76 -4.39 -13.69
N THR A 292 7.74 -4.68 -12.40
CA THR A 292 8.60 -4.01 -11.42
C THR A 292 9.82 -4.87 -11.15
N TYR A 293 11.00 -4.24 -11.13
CA TYR A 293 12.29 -4.91 -10.93
C TYR A 293 13.26 -4.01 -10.16
N ILE A 294 14.27 -4.65 -9.56
CA ILE A 294 15.38 -3.94 -8.91
C ILE A 294 16.50 -3.80 -9.94
N SER A 295 16.76 -2.56 -10.37
CA SER A 295 17.81 -2.23 -11.33
C SER A 295 19.15 -1.99 -10.63
N ASN A 296 20.26 -2.01 -11.39
CA ASN A 296 21.50 -1.39 -10.93
C ASN A 296 21.40 0.15 -11.08
N LEU A 297 22.36 0.89 -10.50
CA LEU A 297 22.32 2.36 -10.51
C LEU A 297 22.44 2.95 -11.92
N ASP A 298 23.27 2.38 -12.80
CA ASP A 298 23.44 2.84 -14.18
C ASP A 298 22.14 2.73 -15.00
N GLU A 299 21.47 1.59 -14.86
CA GLU A 299 20.18 1.33 -15.49
C GLU A 299 19.09 2.27 -14.95
N ALA A 300 19.03 2.41 -13.62
CA ALA A 300 18.09 3.31 -12.95
C ALA A 300 18.27 4.75 -13.42
N PHE A 301 19.49 5.22 -13.54
CA PHE A 301 19.82 6.56 -14.03
C PHE A 301 19.34 6.77 -15.47
N ASN A 302 19.60 5.82 -16.37
CA ASN A 302 19.14 5.89 -17.75
C ASN A 302 17.61 5.89 -17.86
N VAL A 303 16.91 5.09 -17.04
CA VAL A 303 15.43 5.08 -16.97
C VAL A 303 14.90 6.44 -16.52
N ILE A 304 15.52 7.08 -15.52
CA ILE A 304 15.11 8.40 -15.06
C ILE A 304 15.31 9.44 -16.16
N LEU A 305 16.50 9.48 -16.78
CA LEU A 305 16.79 10.44 -17.85
C LEU A 305 15.80 10.31 -19.01
N SER A 306 15.38 9.09 -19.34
CA SER A 306 14.42 8.85 -20.45
C SER A 306 13.00 9.37 -20.16
N LYS A 307 12.66 9.58 -18.88
CA LYS A 307 11.35 10.08 -18.44
C LYS A 307 11.29 11.60 -18.26
N LEU A 308 12.45 12.27 -18.34
CA LEU A 308 12.53 13.71 -18.11
C LEU A 308 12.29 14.50 -19.40
N ASP A 309 11.35 15.44 -19.31
CA ASP A 309 11.17 16.46 -20.35
C ASP A 309 12.17 17.60 -20.17
N ASN A 310 12.64 18.17 -21.30
CA ASN A 310 13.47 19.38 -21.32
C ASN A 310 14.73 19.27 -20.44
N VAL A 311 15.54 18.24 -20.67
CA VAL A 311 16.81 18.06 -19.97
C VAL A 311 17.85 19.00 -20.56
N ASP A 312 18.09 20.16 -19.92
CA ASP A 312 19.23 21.04 -20.19
C ASP A 312 20.50 20.53 -19.46
N GLU A 313 21.64 21.18 -19.72
CA GLU A 313 22.91 20.81 -19.09
C GLU A 313 22.88 20.99 -17.56
N VAL A 314 22.20 22.02 -17.06
CA VAL A 314 22.11 22.30 -15.62
C VAL A 314 21.36 21.15 -14.92
N LYS A 315 20.21 20.75 -15.46
CA LYS A 315 19.41 19.65 -14.97
C LYS A 315 20.18 18.34 -15.03
N LEU A 316 20.84 18.06 -16.17
CA LEU A 316 21.64 16.85 -16.33
C LEU A 316 22.79 16.75 -15.33
N ASN A 317 23.51 17.87 -15.09
CA ASN A 317 24.61 17.90 -14.13
C ASN A 317 24.10 17.69 -12.68
N ARG A 318 22.93 18.22 -12.34
CA ARG A 318 22.28 17.96 -11.05
C ARG A 318 21.99 16.47 -10.87
N TYR A 319 21.41 15.80 -11.87
CA TYR A 319 21.14 14.37 -11.81
C TYR A 319 22.42 13.53 -11.74
N ARG A 320 23.47 13.91 -12.48
CA ARG A 320 24.79 13.26 -12.39
C ARG A 320 25.41 13.37 -11.01
N PHE A 321 25.24 14.52 -10.35
CA PHE A 321 25.71 14.73 -8.98
C PHE A 321 25.01 13.79 -8.00
N VAL A 322 23.67 13.73 -8.04
CA VAL A 322 22.87 12.80 -7.23
C VAL A 322 23.30 11.36 -7.46
N TYR A 323 23.42 10.98 -8.72
CA TYR A 323 23.84 9.65 -9.11
C TYR A 323 25.24 9.27 -8.56
N SER A 324 26.19 10.20 -8.64
CA SER A 324 27.53 10.04 -8.04
C SER A 324 27.43 9.80 -6.51
N LYS A 325 26.56 10.53 -5.80
CA LYS A 325 26.37 10.34 -4.37
C LYS A 325 25.74 8.98 -4.02
N LEU A 326 24.81 8.51 -4.84
CA LEU A 326 24.23 7.18 -4.66
C LEU A 326 25.25 6.05 -4.92
N HIS A 327 26.19 6.25 -5.85
CA HIS A 327 27.32 5.34 -6.04
C HIS A 327 28.26 5.32 -4.84
N ASP A 328 28.64 6.50 -4.31
CA ASP A 328 29.45 6.58 -3.09
C ASP A 328 28.77 5.84 -1.93
N PHE A 329 27.44 5.91 -1.82
CA PHE A 329 26.67 5.19 -0.83
C PHE A 329 26.63 3.67 -1.09
N GLU A 330 26.51 3.24 -2.33
CA GLU A 330 26.51 1.81 -2.68
C GLU A 330 27.87 1.15 -2.40
N ASP A 331 28.96 1.90 -2.62
CA ASP A 331 30.33 1.43 -2.38
C ASP A 331 30.67 1.30 -0.87
N TYR A 332 29.98 2.08 -0.01
CA TYR A 332 30.12 1.99 1.45
C TYR A 332 29.48 0.72 1.99
#